data_8f7fde94f47c4f6d711a067f7d7854ef
#
_entry.id   8f7fde94f47c4f6d711a067f7d7854ef
#
_cell.length_a   1.000
_cell.length_b   1.000
_cell.length_c   1.000
_cell.angle_alpha   90.00
_cell.angle_beta   90.00
_cell.angle_gamma   90.00
#
_symmetry.space_group_name_H-M   'P 1'
#
loop_
_entity.id
_entity.type
_entity.pdbx_description
1 polymer ?
#
loop_
_entity_poly.entity_id
_entity_poly.type
_entity_poly.pdbx_seq_one_letter_code
_entity_poly.pdbx_strand_id
1 'polypeptide(L)'
;VLLICAFVVLAAYYQANITQHLDYPREGEVSANYAKYVGQNVTISGTVAATDVGSFQLKGLYGTYTILSSEAVQRGDVVTVVGTLQPGHQLRAVAMFVSPWLLSELVYVRSFIALIVLVVLFFMSWRFDWRAFVIRPREKRRDRDQLSERKVE
;
A
#
# COMPACT_ATOMS: atom_id res chain seq x y z
N VAL A 1 -20.05 12.71 -7.56
CA VAL A 1 -20.19 11.67 -8.60
C VAL A 1 -18.84 11.40 -9.26
N LEU A 2 -18.12 12.41 -9.78
CA LEU A 2 -16.81 12.26 -10.46
C LEU A 2 -15.74 11.56 -9.61
N LEU A 3 -15.64 11.87 -8.32
CA LEU A 3 -14.69 11.24 -7.39
C LEU A 3 -15.00 9.74 -7.17
N ILE A 4 -16.26 9.37 -7.08
CA ILE A 4 -16.70 7.98 -6.92
C ILE A 4 -16.37 7.20 -8.20
N CYS A 5 -16.65 7.77 -9.39
CA CYS A 5 -16.30 7.15 -10.66
C CYS A 5 -14.78 6.95 -10.80
N ALA A 6 -13.97 7.95 -10.44
CA ALA A 6 -12.52 7.85 -10.45
C ALA A 6 -12.03 6.73 -9.50
N PHE A 7 -12.60 6.63 -8.30
CA PHE A 7 -12.25 5.59 -7.34
C PHE A 7 -12.60 4.18 -7.85
N VAL A 8 -13.78 4.01 -8.45
CA VAL A 8 -14.22 2.73 -9.04
C VAL A 8 -13.29 2.31 -10.19
N VAL A 9 -12.93 3.26 -11.09
CA VAL A 9 -11.98 2.99 -12.18
C VAL A 9 -10.62 2.61 -11.64
N LEU A 10 -10.12 3.30 -10.62
CA LEU A 10 -8.82 2.99 -9.98
C LEU A 10 -8.86 1.61 -9.31
N ALA A 11 -9.94 1.27 -8.62
CA ALA A 11 -10.13 -0.03 -7.98
C ALA A 11 -10.21 -1.17 -9.02
N ALA A 12 -10.92 -0.96 -10.12
CA ALA A 12 -10.99 -1.91 -11.22
C ALA A 12 -9.64 -2.11 -11.91
N TYR A 13 -8.91 -1.03 -12.16
CA TYR A 13 -7.55 -1.07 -12.71
C TYR A 13 -6.58 -1.82 -11.78
N TYR A 14 -6.67 -1.56 -10.46
CA TYR A 14 -5.85 -2.24 -9.46
C TYR A 14 -6.15 -3.73 -9.39
N GLN A 15 -7.43 -4.13 -9.42
CA GLN A 15 -7.86 -5.53 -9.47
C GLN A 15 -7.35 -6.23 -10.72
N ALA A 16 -7.46 -5.62 -11.90
CA ALA A 16 -6.98 -6.19 -13.15
C ALA A 16 -5.45 -6.38 -13.16
N ASN A 17 -4.69 -5.45 -12.56
CA ASN A 17 -3.23 -5.57 -12.48
C ASN A 17 -2.75 -6.59 -11.44
N ILE A 18 -3.47 -6.73 -10.32
CA ILE A 18 -3.14 -7.74 -9.30
C ILE A 18 -3.30 -9.15 -9.85
N THR A 19 -4.32 -9.41 -10.67
CA THR A 19 -4.57 -10.74 -11.25
C THR A 19 -3.46 -11.20 -12.18
N GLN A 20 -2.73 -10.29 -12.82
CA GLN A 20 -1.62 -10.65 -13.72
C GLN A 20 -0.37 -11.16 -12.99
N HIS A 21 -0.24 -10.91 -11.68
CA HIS A 21 0.90 -11.36 -10.87
C HIS A 21 0.59 -12.54 -9.95
N LEU A 22 -0.62 -13.15 -10.08
CA LEU A 22 -1.10 -14.21 -9.22
C LEU A 22 -0.90 -15.63 -9.78
N ASP A 23 -0.16 -15.78 -10.89
CA ASP A 23 0.01 -17.08 -11.56
C ASP A 23 0.87 -18.09 -10.78
N TYR A 24 1.50 -17.66 -9.66
CA TYR A 24 2.35 -18.52 -8.87
C TYR A 24 1.80 -18.72 -7.45
N PRO A 25 1.93 -19.94 -6.89
CA PRO A 25 1.56 -20.23 -5.52
C PRO A 25 2.20 -19.26 -4.53
N ARG A 26 1.40 -18.81 -3.57
CA ARG A 26 1.86 -17.87 -2.54
C ARG A 26 2.44 -18.63 -1.34
N GLU A 27 3.21 -17.92 -0.51
CA GLU A 27 3.87 -18.46 0.67
C GLU A 27 2.93 -19.31 1.56
N GLY A 28 1.67 -18.89 1.79
CA GLY A 28 0.72 -19.65 2.59
C GLY A 28 0.36 -21.02 2.02
N GLU A 29 0.22 -21.12 0.70
CA GLU A 29 -0.03 -22.40 0.01
C GLU A 29 1.21 -23.29 0.03
N VAL A 30 2.37 -22.66 -0.19
CA VAL A 30 3.68 -23.33 -0.17
C VAL A 30 3.99 -23.90 1.21
N SER A 31 3.75 -23.13 2.28
CA SER A 31 4.01 -23.58 3.65
C SER A 31 3.10 -24.76 4.06
N ALA A 32 1.84 -24.74 3.59
CA ALA A 32 0.90 -25.83 3.89
C ALA A 32 1.27 -27.15 3.21
N ASN A 33 1.89 -27.11 2.03
CA ASN A 33 2.25 -28.28 1.23
C ASN A 33 3.62 -28.15 0.55
N TYR A 34 4.65 -27.88 1.34
CA TYR A 34 6.00 -27.56 0.85
C TYR A 34 6.52 -28.54 -0.20
N ALA A 35 6.41 -29.85 0.09
CA ALA A 35 6.93 -30.92 -0.79
C ALA A 35 6.30 -30.92 -2.18
N LYS A 36 5.06 -30.47 -2.32
CA LYS A 36 4.35 -30.38 -3.61
C LYS A 36 4.94 -29.31 -4.51
N TYR A 37 5.45 -28.23 -3.94
CA TYR A 37 5.90 -27.06 -4.68
C TYR A 37 7.41 -27.03 -4.90
N VAL A 38 8.17 -27.99 -4.38
CA VAL A 38 9.60 -28.13 -4.66
C VAL A 38 9.81 -28.33 -6.17
N GLY A 39 10.68 -27.52 -6.76
CA GLY A 39 10.95 -27.47 -8.20
C GLY A 39 9.98 -26.60 -9.02
N GLN A 40 8.94 -26.04 -8.40
CA GLN A 40 8.02 -25.12 -9.06
C GLN A 40 8.38 -23.65 -8.76
N ASN A 41 7.90 -22.76 -9.63
CA ASN A 41 7.98 -21.34 -9.38
C ASN A 41 6.92 -20.92 -8.35
N VAL A 42 7.35 -20.18 -7.34
CA VAL A 42 6.52 -19.68 -6.26
C VAL A 42 6.80 -18.20 -6.01
N THR A 43 5.85 -17.51 -5.38
CA THR A 43 6.02 -16.12 -4.97
C THR A 43 6.09 -16.04 -3.45
N ILE A 44 7.19 -15.51 -2.95
CA ILE A 44 7.43 -15.30 -1.52
C ILE A 44 7.72 -13.83 -1.27
N SER A 45 7.02 -13.25 -0.30
CA SER A 45 7.22 -11.86 0.12
C SER A 45 7.63 -11.82 1.58
N GLY A 46 8.56 -10.94 1.90
CA GLY A 46 9.02 -10.80 3.28
C GLY A 46 10.00 -9.66 3.47
N THR A 47 10.59 -9.60 4.65
CA THR A 47 11.61 -8.62 5.02
C THR A 47 12.98 -9.28 5.04
N VAL A 48 13.98 -8.60 4.49
CA VAL A 48 15.37 -9.06 4.51
C VAL A 48 15.89 -9.04 5.96
N ALA A 49 16.19 -10.21 6.51
CA ALA A 49 16.69 -10.38 7.86
C ALA A 49 18.22 -10.31 7.94
N ALA A 50 18.90 -10.92 6.96
CA ALA A 50 20.34 -10.92 6.85
C ALA A 50 20.77 -11.01 5.38
N THR A 51 21.92 -10.46 5.05
CA THR A 51 22.52 -10.52 3.71
C THR A 51 23.87 -11.22 3.78
N ASP A 52 24.16 -12.03 2.77
CA ASP A 52 25.42 -12.73 2.59
C ASP A 52 25.86 -12.60 1.12
N VAL A 53 27.06 -13.04 0.80
CA VAL A 53 27.58 -12.98 -0.57
C VAL A 53 26.79 -13.94 -1.46
N GLY A 54 26.04 -13.37 -2.44
CA GLY A 54 25.24 -14.15 -3.39
C GLY A 54 23.95 -14.75 -2.83
N SER A 55 23.58 -14.43 -1.58
CA SER A 55 22.33 -14.87 -0.97
C SER A 55 21.86 -13.92 0.12
N PHE A 56 20.59 -14.01 0.47
CA PHE A 56 20.04 -13.30 1.63
C PHE A 56 18.92 -14.10 2.28
N GLN A 57 18.68 -13.83 3.56
CA GLN A 57 17.60 -14.44 4.30
C GLN A 57 16.37 -13.54 4.24
N LEU A 58 15.28 -14.09 3.73
CA LEU A 58 13.98 -13.45 3.66
C LEU A 58 13.08 -14.02 4.76
N LYS A 59 12.68 -13.18 5.69
CA LYS A 59 11.71 -13.54 6.73
C LYS A 59 10.31 -13.25 6.19
N GLY A 60 9.62 -14.30 5.76
CA GLY A 60 8.22 -14.26 5.34
C GLY A 60 7.26 -14.37 6.51
N LEU A 61 5.98 -14.54 6.21
CA LEU A 61 4.91 -14.67 7.20
C LEU A 61 4.91 -16.08 7.86
N TYR A 62 5.26 -17.11 7.08
CA TYR A 62 5.18 -18.52 7.50
C TYR A 62 6.54 -19.16 7.73
N GLY A 63 7.62 -18.46 7.43
CA GLY A 63 8.97 -19.01 7.63
C GLY A 63 10.09 -18.11 7.13
N THR A 64 11.30 -18.61 7.27
CA THR A 64 12.49 -17.95 6.74
C THR A 64 13.01 -18.73 5.55
N TYR A 65 13.27 -18.02 4.46
CA TYR A 65 13.77 -18.60 3.21
C TYR A 65 15.14 -18.03 2.90
N THR A 66 16.02 -18.87 2.38
CA THR A 66 17.31 -18.43 1.85
C THR A 66 17.15 -18.18 0.35
N ILE A 67 17.30 -16.93 -0.04
CA ILE A 67 17.15 -16.53 -1.45
C ILE A 67 18.53 -16.48 -2.11
N LEU A 68 18.68 -17.23 -3.18
CA LEU A 68 19.89 -17.22 -4.01
C LEU A 68 19.72 -16.18 -5.11
N SER A 69 20.41 -15.04 -4.97
CA SER A 69 20.35 -13.94 -5.94
C SER A 69 21.63 -13.12 -5.87
N SER A 70 22.03 -12.56 -7.01
CA SER A 70 23.15 -11.62 -7.12
C SER A 70 22.73 -10.16 -6.96
N GLU A 71 21.44 -9.88 -6.78
CA GLU A 71 20.96 -8.51 -6.61
C GLU A 71 21.28 -7.98 -5.21
N ALA A 72 21.69 -6.71 -5.14
CA ALA A 72 22.02 -6.06 -3.89
C ALA A 72 20.73 -5.67 -3.16
N VAL A 73 20.57 -6.20 -1.96
CA VAL A 73 19.47 -5.88 -1.03
C VAL A 73 20.05 -5.45 0.31
N GLN A 74 19.30 -4.65 1.05
CA GLN A 74 19.71 -4.21 2.39
C GLN A 74 18.82 -4.88 3.45
N ARG A 75 19.38 -5.06 4.63
CA ARG A 75 18.61 -5.52 5.78
C ARG A 75 17.46 -4.56 6.08
N GLY A 76 16.27 -5.08 6.23
CA GLY A 76 15.06 -4.31 6.46
C GLY A 76 14.23 -4.03 5.20
N ASP A 77 14.79 -4.21 4.00
CA ASP A 77 14.03 -4.07 2.76
C ASP A 77 12.89 -5.08 2.70
N VAL A 78 11.76 -4.64 2.15
CA VAL A 78 10.65 -5.53 1.83
C VAL A 78 10.84 -6.03 0.41
N VAL A 79 10.96 -7.34 0.26
CA VAL A 79 11.25 -7.95 -1.04
C VAL A 79 10.18 -8.97 -1.38
N THR A 80 9.70 -8.91 -2.62
CA THR A 80 8.87 -9.95 -3.22
C THR A 80 9.70 -10.67 -4.26
N VAL A 81 9.89 -11.97 -4.05
CA VAL A 81 10.70 -12.83 -4.92
C VAL A 81 9.80 -13.84 -5.62
N VAL A 82 9.93 -13.91 -6.92
CA VAL A 82 9.43 -15.01 -7.75
C VAL A 82 10.60 -15.89 -8.09
N GLY A 83 10.53 -17.16 -7.78
CA GLY A 83 11.66 -18.06 -8.03
C GLY A 83 11.30 -19.52 -7.87
N THR A 84 12.24 -20.39 -8.24
CA THR A 84 12.08 -21.84 -8.14
C THR A 84 12.40 -22.30 -6.72
N LEU A 85 11.43 -22.95 -6.09
CA LEU A 85 11.57 -23.49 -4.73
C LEU A 85 12.50 -24.70 -4.74
N GLN A 86 13.51 -24.67 -3.88
CA GLN A 86 14.46 -25.77 -3.72
C GLN A 86 14.29 -26.44 -2.35
N PRO A 87 14.75 -27.69 -2.15
CA PRO A 87 14.76 -28.32 -0.83
C PRO A 87 15.50 -27.47 0.21
N GLY A 88 15.08 -27.54 1.49
CA GLY A 88 15.74 -26.81 2.57
C GLY A 88 15.36 -25.32 2.67
N HIS A 89 14.17 -24.92 2.21
CA HIS A 89 13.69 -23.54 2.25
C HIS A 89 14.58 -22.56 1.48
N GLN A 90 15.17 -23.07 0.39
CA GLN A 90 15.95 -22.25 -0.53
C GLN A 90 15.09 -21.86 -1.72
N LEU A 91 15.27 -20.64 -2.22
CA LEU A 91 14.58 -20.13 -3.40
C LEU A 91 15.62 -19.55 -4.36
N ARG A 92 15.64 -20.05 -5.58
CA ARG A 92 16.45 -19.46 -6.66
C ARG A 92 15.65 -18.37 -7.33
N ALA A 93 16.02 -17.12 -7.13
CA ALA A 93 15.32 -15.97 -7.68
C ALA A 93 15.35 -15.98 -9.22
N VAL A 94 14.18 -15.79 -9.83
CA VAL A 94 13.98 -15.56 -11.27
C VAL A 94 13.64 -14.09 -11.50
N ALA A 95 12.80 -13.52 -10.65
CA ALA A 95 12.46 -12.10 -10.67
C ALA A 95 12.32 -11.59 -9.23
N MET A 96 12.73 -10.36 -9.00
CA MET A 96 12.71 -9.77 -7.68
C MET A 96 12.22 -8.33 -7.73
N PHE A 97 11.34 -7.97 -6.77
CA PHE A 97 10.87 -6.61 -6.56
C PHE A 97 11.30 -6.15 -5.18
N VAL A 98 12.23 -5.21 -5.15
CA VAL A 98 12.73 -4.64 -3.90
C VAL A 98 11.99 -3.34 -3.62
N SER A 99 11.33 -3.28 -2.47
CA SER A 99 10.75 -2.05 -1.94
C SER A 99 11.62 -1.57 -0.77
N PRO A 100 12.41 -0.50 -0.95
CA PRO A 100 13.24 0.03 0.12
C PRO A 100 12.39 0.36 1.35
N TRP A 101 12.87 -0.01 2.54
CA TRP A 101 12.15 0.21 3.81
C TRP A 101 11.75 1.68 4.01
N LEU A 102 12.60 2.61 3.54
CA LEU A 102 12.35 4.05 3.63
C LEU A 102 11.09 4.50 2.87
N LEU A 103 10.79 3.89 1.72
CA LEU A 103 9.58 4.21 0.97
C LEU A 103 8.32 3.73 1.67
N SER A 104 8.40 2.61 2.39
CA SER A 104 7.29 2.09 3.20
C SER A 104 6.94 3.05 4.34
N GLU A 105 7.93 3.59 5.04
CA GLU A 105 7.72 4.59 6.09
C GLU A 105 7.17 5.91 5.55
N LEU A 106 7.66 6.37 4.40
CA LEU A 106 7.19 7.61 3.77
C LEU A 106 5.70 7.56 3.38
N VAL A 107 5.16 6.38 3.07
CA VAL A 107 3.72 6.23 2.79
C VAL A 107 2.88 6.61 4.01
N TYR A 108 3.28 6.19 5.20
CA TYR A 108 2.56 6.54 6.45
C TYR A 108 2.66 8.03 6.75
N VAL A 109 3.84 8.62 6.60
CA VAL A 109 4.05 10.06 6.81
C VAL A 109 3.20 10.88 5.83
N ARG A 110 3.18 10.51 4.55
CA ARG A 110 2.36 11.15 3.53
C ARG A 110 0.86 11.04 3.83
N SER A 111 0.40 9.87 4.27
CA SER A 111 -0.99 9.63 4.65
C SER A 111 -1.39 10.46 5.86
N PHE A 112 -0.51 10.59 6.84
CA PHE A 112 -0.73 11.42 8.03
C PHE A 112 -0.84 12.92 7.69
N ILE A 113 0.04 13.42 6.82
CA ILE A 113 -0.03 14.80 6.33
C ILE A 113 -1.33 15.03 5.57
N ALA A 114 -1.73 14.11 4.70
CA ALA A 114 -3.00 14.21 3.97
C ALA A 114 -4.21 14.25 4.90
N LEU A 115 -4.19 13.46 5.98
CA LEU A 115 -5.24 13.46 7.00
C LEU A 115 -5.31 14.81 7.73
N ILE A 116 -4.17 15.39 8.11
CA ILE A 116 -4.12 16.71 8.76
C ILE A 116 -4.71 17.78 7.83
N VAL A 117 -4.31 17.80 6.56
CA VAL A 117 -4.83 18.74 5.56
C VAL A 117 -6.35 18.58 5.40
N LEU A 118 -6.85 17.35 5.33
CA LEU A 118 -8.28 17.06 5.25
C LEU A 118 -9.03 17.59 6.46
N VAL A 119 -8.52 17.38 7.67
CA VAL A 119 -9.11 17.86 8.92
C VAL A 119 -9.13 19.40 8.94
N VAL A 120 -8.03 20.05 8.55
CA VAL A 120 -7.97 21.53 8.47
C VAL A 120 -8.99 22.07 7.47
N LEU A 121 -9.06 21.48 6.26
CA LEU A 121 -10.04 21.88 5.24
C LEU A 121 -11.48 21.66 5.73
N PHE A 122 -11.73 20.58 6.44
CA PHE A 122 -13.02 20.31 7.04
C PHE A 122 -13.42 21.43 8.01
N PHE A 123 -12.56 21.78 8.97
CA PHE A 123 -12.85 22.86 9.92
C PHE A 123 -12.91 24.26 9.28
N MET A 124 -12.18 24.49 8.19
CA MET A 124 -12.29 25.73 7.40
C MET A 124 -13.63 25.82 6.64
N SER A 125 -14.14 24.72 6.15
CA SER A 125 -15.37 24.69 5.33
C SER A 125 -16.62 24.60 6.18
N TRP A 126 -16.53 23.99 7.36
CA TRP A 126 -17.66 23.71 8.24
C TRP A 126 -17.47 24.37 9.60
N ARG A 127 -18.55 24.95 10.15
CA ARG A 127 -18.59 25.42 11.54
C ARG A 127 -19.30 24.38 12.37
N PHE A 128 -18.62 23.83 13.37
CA PHE A 128 -19.22 22.95 14.35
C PHE A 128 -19.84 23.79 15.49
N ASP A 129 -21.14 23.74 15.62
CA ASP A 129 -21.83 24.35 16.73
C ASP A 129 -21.91 23.35 17.89
N TRP A 130 -21.00 23.53 18.87
CA TRP A 130 -20.89 22.66 20.04
C TRP A 130 -22.14 22.60 20.90
N ARG A 131 -23.02 23.64 20.85
CA ARG A 131 -24.26 23.68 21.65
C ARG A 131 -25.39 22.92 20.99
N ALA A 132 -25.43 22.86 19.70
CA ALA A 132 -26.52 22.23 18.95
C ALA A 132 -26.12 20.85 18.39
N PHE A 133 -24.86 20.43 18.48
CA PHE A 133 -24.30 19.22 17.81
C PHE A 133 -24.62 19.17 16.31
N VAL A 134 -24.66 20.33 15.64
CA VAL A 134 -25.00 20.45 14.23
C VAL A 134 -23.81 21.01 13.45
N ILE A 135 -23.53 20.38 12.32
CA ILE A 135 -22.52 20.84 11.37
C ILE A 135 -23.22 21.72 10.34
N ARG A 136 -22.85 23.00 10.28
CA ARG A 136 -23.40 23.96 9.31
C ARG A 136 -22.34 24.40 8.31
N PRO A 137 -22.66 24.47 6.99
CA PRO A 137 -21.75 25.01 6.00
C PRO A 137 -21.50 26.50 6.28
N ARG A 138 -20.28 26.95 6.07
CA ARG A 138 -19.90 28.37 6.23
C ARG A 138 -20.49 29.16 5.08
N GLU A 139 -21.66 29.80 5.27
CA GLU A 139 -22.24 30.68 4.25
C GLU A 139 -21.24 31.78 3.86
N LYS A 140 -20.94 31.85 2.57
CA LYS A 140 -20.15 32.94 1.98
C LYS A 140 -20.93 34.23 2.18
N ARG A 141 -20.31 35.20 2.83
CA ARG A 141 -20.81 36.54 3.18
C ARG A 141 -21.28 37.37 1.96
N ARG A 142 -21.25 36.81 0.75
CA ARG A 142 -21.54 37.50 -0.51
C ARG A 142 -23.04 37.75 -0.75
N ASP A 143 -23.95 36.98 -0.14
CA ASP A 143 -25.38 37.14 -0.39
C ASP A 143 -26.01 38.25 0.47
N ARG A 144 -25.35 38.69 1.54
CA ARG A 144 -25.89 39.74 2.41
C ARG A 144 -25.81 41.12 1.78
N ASP A 145 -24.81 41.39 0.97
CA ASP A 145 -24.62 42.70 0.34
C ASP A 145 -25.60 42.91 -0.83
N GLN A 146 -25.93 41.87 -1.55
CA GLN A 146 -26.91 41.95 -2.66
C GLN A 146 -28.37 42.09 -2.16
N LEU A 147 -28.71 41.59 -0.97
CA LEU A 147 -30.04 41.76 -0.39
C LEU A 147 -30.26 43.14 0.21
N SER A 148 -29.19 43.85 0.61
CA SER A 148 -29.29 45.23 1.10
C SER A 148 -29.49 46.23 -0.03
N GLU A 149 -28.92 45.99 -1.21
CA GLU A 149 -29.10 46.86 -2.37
C GLU A 149 -30.51 46.80 -2.97
N ARG A 150 -31.16 45.64 -2.93
CA ARG A 150 -32.57 45.50 -3.41
C ARG A 150 -33.65 46.11 -2.51
N LYS A 151 -33.30 46.50 -1.27
CA LYS A 151 -34.29 47.14 -0.36
C LYS A 151 -34.29 48.67 -0.44
N VAL A 152 -33.44 49.27 -1.25
CA VAL A 152 -33.31 50.73 -1.41
C VAL A 152 -33.91 51.25 -2.72
N GLU A 153 -34.35 50.37 -3.60
CA GLU A 153 -35.23 50.73 -4.76
C GLU A 153 -36.72 50.51 -4.39
#